data_aaa78f4da9cc3b0756f32d0c44d7283b
#
_entry.id   aaa78f4da9cc3b0756f32d0c44d7283b
#
_cell.length_a   1.000
_cell.length_b   1.000
_cell.length_c   1.000
_cell.angle_alpha   90.00
_cell.angle_beta   90.00
_cell.angle_gamma   90.00
#
_symmetry.space_group_name_H-M   'P 1'
#
loop_
_entity.id
_entity.type
_entity.pdbx_description
1 polymer ?
#
loop_
_entity_poly.entity_id
_entity_poly.type
_entity_poly.pdbx_seq_one_letter_code
_entity_poly.pdbx_strand_id
1 'polypeptide(L)'
;FYWGGATAANQFEGAWNVDGRGASVDDHFLGGSYKEPRQITIDIDPNRFYPNHDGIDFYHHYEEDIALFAEMGFNMFRMSISWSRIFPNGDDAEPNEAGLAFYDRVFDCLRAHNIEPLVTLSHYEMPYHLVEKYNGWASRELIGFFEKYCQTVFDRYQDKVKFWLTFNEINCGTMDMGAMMETGLIQGFEGPASAIKTTAQQRYQALHHQFVASGRVVRYAHEHYPQFKMGNMDCFILSYAATCDPADVFATQQQMNSMNWYCSDVQVRGKYPFYAKRFWAENDVELAMEDGDLQDIADGKVDFYTCLLYTSDAADD
;
A
#
# COMPACT_ATOMS: atom_id res chain seq x y z
N PHE A 1 3.59 6.28 -24.49
CA PHE A 1 4.43 5.76 -23.39
C PHE A 1 4.48 6.78 -22.27
N TYR A 2 4.28 6.33 -21.03
CA TYR A 2 4.41 7.16 -19.84
C TYR A 2 5.83 7.04 -19.28
N TRP A 3 6.39 8.19 -18.90
CA TRP A 3 7.71 8.32 -18.31
C TRP A 3 7.62 9.19 -17.07
N GLY A 4 8.20 8.77 -15.94
CA GLY A 4 8.07 9.53 -14.71
C GLY A 4 8.77 8.91 -13.52
N GLY A 5 8.40 9.38 -12.34
CA GLY A 5 8.91 8.93 -11.05
C GLY A 5 7.80 8.46 -10.11
N ALA A 6 8.21 7.92 -8.98
CA ALA A 6 7.32 7.41 -7.94
C ALA A 6 7.72 7.90 -6.56
N THR A 7 6.73 8.25 -5.76
CA THR A 7 6.87 8.63 -4.34
C THR A 7 5.77 7.99 -3.50
N ALA A 8 5.89 8.11 -2.18
CA ALA A 8 4.83 7.77 -1.23
C ALA A 8 4.59 8.93 -0.26
N ALA A 9 3.33 9.17 0.11
CA ALA A 9 2.96 10.29 0.97
C ALA A 9 3.77 10.32 2.27
N ASN A 10 3.89 9.18 2.95
CA ASN A 10 4.66 9.04 4.18
C ASN A 10 6.16 9.35 4.02
N GLN A 11 6.72 9.22 2.82
CA GLN A 11 8.15 9.41 2.59
C GLN A 11 8.50 10.85 2.25
N PHE A 12 7.58 11.63 1.67
CA PHE A 12 7.91 12.94 1.11
C PHE A 12 7.01 14.09 1.53
N GLU A 13 5.73 13.85 1.91
CA GLU A 13 4.80 14.94 2.20
C GLU A 13 5.23 15.82 3.37
N GLY A 14 5.66 15.22 4.47
CA GLY A 14 5.82 15.95 5.74
C GLY A 14 4.47 16.42 6.29
N ALA A 15 4.46 17.52 7.04
CA ALA A 15 3.25 18.12 7.59
C ALA A 15 2.34 17.09 8.30
N TRP A 16 2.94 16.18 9.07
CA TRP A 16 2.31 14.98 9.63
C TRP A 16 1.12 15.26 10.57
N ASN A 17 1.10 16.45 11.20
CA ASN A 17 0.05 16.88 12.13
C ASN A 17 -0.62 18.21 11.72
N VAL A 18 -0.53 18.57 10.44
CA VAL A 18 -1.09 19.81 9.89
C VAL A 18 -2.49 19.56 9.30
N ASP A 19 -3.35 20.56 9.41
CA ASP A 19 -4.70 20.59 8.81
C ASP A 19 -5.56 19.36 9.19
N GLY A 20 -5.45 18.92 10.44
CA GLY A 20 -6.27 17.84 10.99
C GLY A 20 -5.88 16.42 10.54
N ARG A 21 -4.70 16.24 9.93
CA ARG A 21 -4.18 14.90 9.65
C ARG A 21 -3.96 14.12 10.94
N GLY A 22 -4.43 12.87 10.99
CA GLY A 22 -4.12 11.94 12.07
C GLY A 22 -2.76 11.28 11.88
N ALA A 23 -2.21 10.73 12.97
CA ALA A 23 -0.98 9.95 12.89
C ALA A 23 -1.21 8.66 12.10
N SER A 24 -0.22 8.28 11.29
CA SER A 24 -0.14 6.99 10.60
C SER A 24 0.88 6.07 11.27
N VAL A 25 0.92 4.80 10.88
CA VAL A 25 1.93 3.84 11.34
C VAL A 25 3.35 4.39 11.15
N ASP A 26 3.61 5.04 10.02
CA ASP A 26 4.95 5.56 9.71
C ASP A 26 5.34 6.76 10.56
N ASP A 27 4.38 7.49 11.13
CA ASP A 27 4.65 8.60 12.06
C ASP A 27 5.15 8.09 13.42
N HIS A 28 4.95 6.82 13.73
CA HIS A 28 5.48 6.14 14.92
C HIS A 28 6.83 5.43 14.67
N PHE A 29 7.41 5.60 13.49
CA PHE A 29 8.62 4.91 13.07
C PHE A 29 9.85 5.83 13.16
N LEU A 30 10.57 5.71 14.25
CA LEU A 30 11.80 6.48 14.51
C LEU A 30 12.85 6.31 13.44
N GLY A 31 13.64 7.35 13.25
CA GLY A 31 14.88 7.29 12.51
C GLY A 31 15.86 6.29 13.12
N GLY A 32 16.71 5.74 12.28
CA GLY A 32 17.79 4.84 12.67
C GLY A 32 19.14 5.34 12.18
N SER A 33 20.15 4.53 12.43
CA SER A 33 21.51 4.73 11.92
C SER A 33 22.09 3.39 11.50
N TYR A 34 23.30 3.39 10.93
CA TYR A 34 24.03 2.16 10.64
C TYR A 34 24.19 1.23 11.88
N LYS A 35 24.23 1.82 13.08
CA LYS A 35 24.43 1.07 14.34
C LYS A 35 23.14 0.81 15.12
N GLU A 36 22.11 1.56 14.85
CA GLU A 36 20.85 1.53 15.58
C GLU A 36 19.70 1.28 14.61
N PRO A 37 19.02 0.13 14.70
CA PRO A 37 17.87 -0.15 13.84
C PRO A 37 16.75 0.84 14.14
N ARG A 38 15.95 1.15 13.13
CA ARG A 38 14.71 1.92 13.29
C ARG A 38 13.77 1.19 14.25
N GLN A 39 13.06 1.97 15.06
CA GLN A 39 12.17 1.44 16.09
C GLN A 39 10.75 1.99 15.91
N ILE A 40 9.77 1.17 16.21
CA ILE A 40 8.39 1.58 16.38
C ILE A 40 8.21 2.03 17.82
N THR A 41 7.50 3.13 18.02
CA THR A 41 7.11 3.65 19.33
C THR A 41 5.58 3.69 19.45
N ILE A 42 5.04 3.39 20.63
CA ILE A 42 3.61 3.53 20.90
C ILE A 42 3.25 5.02 20.98
N ASP A 43 4.05 5.78 21.71
CA ASP A 43 3.87 7.23 21.85
C ASP A 43 4.89 7.97 20.98
N ILE A 44 4.48 9.09 20.38
CA ILE A 44 5.37 9.99 19.64
C ILE A 44 6.05 10.93 20.63
N ASP A 45 7.37 10.78 20.80
CA ASP A 45 8.20 11.66 21.63
C ASP A 45 8.67 12.86 20.79
N PRO A 46 8.25 14.10 21.11
CA PRO A 46 8.62 15.28 20.32
C PRO A 46 10.12 15.63 20.37
N ASN A 47 10.90 14.97 21.25
CA ASN A 47 12.34 15.16 21.34
C ASN A 47 13.15 14.15 20.52
N ARG A 48 12.46 13.22 19.82
CA ARG A 48 13.09 12.20 18.98
C ARG A 48 12.82 12.48 17.50
N PHE A 49 13.67 11.97 16.66
CA PHE A 49 13.59 12.21 15.22
C PHE A 49 12.77 11.11 14.50
N TYR A 50 11.67 11.53 13.90
CA TYR A 50 10.82 10.71 13.04
C TYR A 50 10.93 11.23 11.61
N PRO A 51 11.64 10.53 10.71
CA PRO A 51 11.92 11.05 9.36
C PRO A 51 10.66 11.39 8.55
N ASN A 52 9.59 10.64 8.78
CA ASN A 52 8.33 10.81 8.04
C ASN A 52 7.55 12.07 8.46
N HIS A 53 7.87 12.68 9.62
CA HIS A 53 7.23 13.92 10.06
C HIS A 53 7.57 15.11 9.16
N ASP A 54 8.80 15.15 8.68
CA ASP A 54 9.30 16.24 7.84
C ASP A 54 9.30 15.84 6.36
N GLY A 55 9.74 14.61 6.04
CA GLY A 55 9.95 14.19 4.66
C GLY A 55 10.85 15.19 3.91
N ILE A 56 10.40 15.62 2.73
CA ILE A 56 10.97 16.77 2.00
C ILE A 56 10.01 17.97 2.01
N ASP A 57 8.99 17.91 2.86
CA ASP A 57 7.94 18.93 3.00
C ASP A 57 7.20 19.25 1.68
N PHE A 58 6.91 18.21 0.91
CA PHE A 58 6.13 18.34 -0.33
C PHE A 58 4.77 19.00 -0.08
N TYR A 59 4.21 18.85 1.12
CA TYR A 59 2.94 19.50 1.48
C TYR A 59 2.95 21.00 1.23
N HIS A 60 4.08 21.69 1.53
CA HIS A 60 4.23 23.12 1.34
C HIS A 60 4.95 23.48 0.02
N HIS A 61 5.68 22.55 -0.60
CA HIS A 61 6.54 22.79 -1.77
C HIS A 61 6.08 22.09 -3.06
N TYR A 62 4.89 21.46 -3.07
CA TYR A 62 4.42 20.66 -4.20
C TYR A 62 4.42 21.41 -5.55
N GLU A 63 4.18 22.74 -5.55
CA GLU A 63 4.18 23.52 -6.80
C GLU A 63 5.58 23.61 -7.42
N GLU A 64 6.61 23.83 -6.59
CA GLU A 64 8.00 23.88 -7.04
C GLU A 64 8.48 22.49 -7.50
N ASP A 65 8.18 21.46 -6.72
CA ASP A 65 8.58 20.08 -7.01
C ASP A 65 7.95 19.57 -8.31
N ILE A 66 6.64 19.84 -8.51
CA ILE A 66 5.95 19.45 -9.74
C ILE A 66 6.49 20.21 -10.96
N ALA A 67 6.86 21.47 -10.81
CA ALA A 67 7.54 22.22 -11.89
C ALA A 67 8.88 21.59 -12.26
N LEU A 68 9.68 21.12 -11.29
CA LEU A 68 10.91 20.37 -11.53
C LEU A 68 10.65 19.03 -12.21
N PHE A 69 9.59 18.29 -11.85
CA PHE A 69 9.22 17.05 -12.56
C PHE A 69 8.90 17.33 -14.03
N ALA A 70 8.20 18.42 -14.31
CA ALA A 70 7.92 18.83 -15.70
C ALA A 70 9.21 19.19 -16.47
N GLU A 71 10.15 19.89 -15.84
CA GLU A 71 11.47 20.19 -16.41
C GLU A 71 12.27 18.92 -16.70
N MET A 72 12.16 17.88 -15.84
CA MET A 72 12.76 16.56 -16.07
C MET A 72 12.08 15.77 -17.20
N GLY A 73 10.97 16.26 -17.74
CA GLY A 73 10.24 15.61 -18.82
C GLY A 73 9.26 14.53 -18.38
N PHE A 74 8.84 14.52 -17.12
CA PHE A 74 7.80 13.60 -16.65
C PHE A 74 6.49 13.89 -17.34
N ASN A 75 5.79 12.83 -17.75
CA ASN A 75 4.41 12.87 -18.23
C ASN A 75 3.49 11.94 -17.42
N MET A 76 4.02 11.27 -16.40
CA MET A 76 3.29 10.56 -15.37
C MET A 76 4.04 10.70 -14.04
N PHE A 77 3.29 10.84 -12.95
CA PHE A 77 3.85 10.83 -11.60
C PHE A 77 3.04 9.90 -10.71
N ARG A 78 3.71 8.89 -10.14
CA ARG A 78 3.11 8.01 -9.16
C ARG A 78 3.28 8.59 -7.76
N MET A 79 2.16 8.71 -7.04
CA MET A 79 2.13 9.14 -5.65
C MET A 79 1.08 8.34 -4.87
N SER A 80 1.06 8.47 -3.55
CA SER A 80 -0.05 7.96 -2.73
C SER A 80 -0.84 9.10 -2.11
N ILE A 81 -2.08 8.80 -1.70
CA ILE A 81 -2.88 9.64 -0.81
C ILE A 81 -2.70 9.09 0.60
N SER A 82 -2.36 9.95 1.57
CA SER A 82 -2.32 9.57 2.97
C SER A 82 -3.75 9.34 3.49
N TRP A 83 -4.07 8.08 3.83
CA TRP A 83 -5.39 7.74 4.37
C TRP A 83 -5.71 8.55 5.62
N SER A 84 -4.75 8.72 6.54
CA SER A 84 -4.93 9.51 7.77
C SER A 84 -5.08 11.02 7.53
N ARG A 85 -4.77 11.52 6.31
CA ARG A 85 -5.06 12.91 5.95
C ARG A 85 -6.53 13.08 5.53
N ILE A 86 -7.15 12.04 5.00
CA ILE A 86 -8.56 12.04 4.57
C ILE A 86 -9.49 11.59 5.70
N PHE A 87 -9.15 10.53 6.41
CA PHE A 87 -9.85 10.05 7.59
C PHE A 87 -8.84 9.91 8.73
N PRO A 88 -8.72 10.92 9.61
CA PRO A 88 -7.65 10.99 10.63
C PRO A 88 -7.52 9.77 11.53
N ASN A 89 -8.63 9.12 11.88
CA ASN A 89 -8.66 7.89 12.65
C ASN A 89 -8.88 6.64 11.77
N GLY A 90 -9.25 6.83 10.51
CA GLY A 90 -9.59 5.75 9.58
C GLY A 90 -11.03 5.25 9.69
N ASP A 91 -11.63 5.27 10.88
CA ASP A 91 -13.02 4.89 11.17
C ASP A 91 -13.96 6.12 11.37
N ASP A 92 -13.47 7.31 11.06
CA ASP A 92 -14.24 8.55 11.18
C ASP A 92 -15.54 8.54 10.37
N ALA A 93 -16.58 9.22 10.87
CA ALA A 93 -17.86 9.33 10.16
C ALA A 93 -17.76 10.19 8.90
N GLU A 94 -17.02 11.29 8.95
CA GLU A 94 -16.86 12.25 7.89
C GLU A 94 -15.38 12.45 7.52
N PRO A 95 -15.08 12.74 6.24
CA PRO A 95 -13.71 13.00 5.80
C PRO A 95 -13.22 14.37 6.25
N ASN A 96 -11.92 14.53 6.35
CA ASN A 96 -11.24 15.80 6.57
C ASN A 96 -11.18 16.59 5.26
N GLU A 97 -11.97 17.65 5.16
CA GLU A 97 -12.05 18.49 3.96
C GLU A 97 -10.71 19.19 3.63
N ALA A 98 -9.92 19.57 4.64
CA ALA A 98 -8.62 20.19 4.42
C ALA A 98 -7.65 19.23 3.71
N GLY A 99 -7.69 17.95 4.07
CA GLY A 99 -6.93 16.89 3.41
C GLY A 99 -7.39 16.68 1.97
N LEU A 100 -8.69 16.60 1.74
CA LEU A 100 -9.25 16.51 0.37
C LEU A 100 -8.83 17.71 -0.49
N ALA A 101 -8.93 18.92 0.04
CA ALA A 101 -8.56 20.15 -0.67
C ALA A 101 -7.05 20.22 -0.99
N PHE A 102 -6.18 19.63 -0.16
CA PHE A 102 -4.76 19.55 -0.45
C PHE A 102 -4.52 18.74 -1.74
N TYR A 103 -5.06 17.54 -1.83
CA TYR A 103 -4.87 16.71 -3.04
C TYR A 103 -5.57 17.27 -4.26
N ASP A 104 -6.68 18.04 -4.11
CA ASP A 104 -7.25 18.82 -5.22
C ASP A 104 -6.21 19.74 -5.86
N ARG A 105 -5.48 20.49 -5.03
CA ARG A 105 -4.43 21.41 -5.50
C ARG A 105 -3.26 20.68 -6.15
N VAL A 106 -2.82 19.56 -5.56
CA VAL A 106 -1.74 18.74 -6.11
C VAL A 106 -2.12 18.20 -7.49
N PHE A 107 -3.32 17.61 -7.64
CA PHE A 107 -3.75 17.06 -8.93
C PHE A 107 -3.99 18.16 -9.97
N ASP A 108 -4.51 19.32 -9.59
CA ASP A 108 -4.65 20.47 -10.50
C ASP A 108 -3.28 20.97 -10.98
N CYS A 109 -2.28 21.01 -10.08
CA CYS A 109 -0.92 21.39 -10.43
C CYS A 109 -0.28 20.38 -11.39
N LEU A 110 -0.38 19.06 -11.13
CA LEU A 110 0.11 18.02 -12.04
C LEU A 110 -0.51 18.15 -13.44
N ARG A 111 -1.83 18.32 -13.52
CA ARG A 111 -2.55 18.48 -14.79
C ARG A 111 -2.15 19.74 -15.54
N ALA A 112 -1.92 20.85 -14.83
CA ALA A 112 -1.44 22.11 -15.43
C ALA A 112 -0.07 21.93 -16.10
N HIS A 113 0.76 20.99 -15.63
CA HIS A 113 2.04 20.62 -16.20
C HIS A 113 1.97 19.42 -17.18
N ASN A 114 0.77 18.94 -17.53
CA ASN A 114 0.54 17.77 -18.39
C ASN A 114 1.16 16.48 -17.82
N ILE A 115 1.19 16.33 -16.51
CA ILE A 115 1.64 15.13 -15.82
C ILE A 115 0.41 14.34 -15.34
N GLU A 116 0.25 13.11 -15.82
CA GLU A 116 -0.84 12.22 -15.44
C GLU A 116 -0.56 11.61 -14.06
N PRO A 117 -1.46 11.74 -13.07
CA PRO A 117 -1.29 11.07 -11.79
C PRO A 117 -1.61 9.59 -11.87
N LEU A 118 -0.75 8.76 -11.25
CA LEU A 118 -1.00 7.36 -10.89
C LEU A 118 -1.05 7.28 -9.36
N VAL A 119 -2.21 7.01 -8.80
CA VAL A 119 -2.43 7.16 -7.36
C VAL A 119 -2.52 5.81 -6.67
N THR A 120 -1.70 5.62 -5.64
CA THR A 120 -1.78 4.48 -4.72
C THR A 120 -2.69 4.86 -3.54
N LEU A 121 -3.73 4.06 -3.29
CA LEU A 121 -4.70 4.31 -2.23
C LEU A 121 -4.16 4.00 -0.84
N SER A 122 -3.42 2.90 -0.69
CA SER A 122 -2.73 2.55 0.55
C SER A 122 -1.26 2.26 0.28
N HIS A 123 -0.37 3.05 0.87
CA HIS A 123 1.07 2.89 0.73
C HIS A 123 1.73 2.83 2.12
N TYR A 124 1.48 1.72 2.83
CA TYR A 124 1.98 1.37 4.17
C TYR A 124 1.41 2.19 5.34
N GLU A 125 1.00 3.40 5.11
CA GLU A 125 0.67 4.42 6.09
C GLU A 125 -0.81 4.42 6.53
N MET A 126 -1.32 3.27 7.01
CA MET A 126 -2.68 3.29 7.56
C MET A 126 -2.76 4.18 8.82
N PRO A 127 -3.94 4.76 9.14
CA PRO A 127 -4.15 5.50 10.38
C PRO A 127 -3.76 4.65 11.61
N TYR A 128 -2.91 5.18 12.48
CA TYR A 128 -2.42 4.44 13.66
C TYR A 128 -3.54 4.04 14.62
N HIS A 129 -4.61 4.82 14.70
CA HIS A 129 -5.81 4.45 15.47
C HIS A 129 -6.40 3.09 15.03
N LEU A 130 -6.34 2.74 13.75
CA LEU A 130 -6.79 1.42 13.29
C LEU A 130 -5.90 0.28 13.81
N VAL A 131 -4.61 0.55 14.02
CA VAL A 131 -3.70 -0.40 14.68
C VAL A 131 -4.05 -0.54 16.15
N GLU A 132 -4.20 0.58 16.86
CA GLU A 132 -4.50 0.57 18.29
C GLU A 132 -5.83 -0.12 18.63
N LYS A 133 -6.86 0.14 17.85
CA LYS A 133 -8.21 -0.34 18.11
C LYS A 133 -8.52 -1.71 17.52
N TYR A 134 -7.99 -2.00 16.35
CA TYR A 134 -8.39 -3.17 15.54
C TYR A 134 -7.24 -4.13 15.23
N ASN A 135 -5.99 -3.79 15.60
CA ASN A 135 -4.79 -4.49 15.18
C ASN A 135 -4.68 -4.56 13.64
N GLY A 136 -4.92 -3.42 12.99
CA GLY A 136 -4.86 -3.29 11.55
C GLY A 136 -5.76 -4.31 10.82
N TRP A 137 -5.26 -4.88 9.74
CA TRP A 137 -5.99 -5.83 8.90
C TRP A 137 -6.27 -7.20 9.55
N ALA A 138 -5.90 -7.40 10.85
CA ALA A 138 -6.44 -8.52 11.61
C ALA A 138 -7.96 -8.44 11.73
N SER A 139 -8.50 -7.24 11.80
CA SER A 139 -9.96 -7.02 11.86
C SER A 139 -10.56 -6.90 10.47
N ARG A 140 -11.64 -7.62 10.26
CA ARG A 140 -12.44 -7.54 9.04
C ARG A 140 -13.14 -6.19 8.86
N GLU A 141 -13.33 -5.42 9.91
CA GLU A 141 -13.94 -4.09 9.86
C GLU A 141 -13.18 -3.12 8.95
N LEU A 142 -11.86 -3.31 8.80
CA LEU A 142 -11.05 -2.49 7.91
C LEU A 142 -11.49 -2.55 6.45
N ILE A 143 -12.15 -3.63 6.02
CA ILE A 143 -12.73 -3.72 4.67
C ILE A 143 -13.69 -2.55 4.44
N GLY A 144 -14.64 -2.35 5.35
CA GLY A 144 -15.62 -1.26 5.23
C GLY A 144 -15.01 0.14 5.36
N PHE A 145 -14.02 0.31 6.24
CA PHE A 145 -13.32 1.60 6.39
C PHE A 145 -12.52 1.96 5.13
N PHE A 146 -11.83 0.98 4.56
CA PHE A 146 -11.08 1.17 3.32
C PHE A 146 -12.01 1.44 2.12
N GLU A 147 -13.13 0.72 2.00
CA GLU A 147 -14.13 0.99 0.96
C GLU A 147 -14.63 2.43 1.05
N LYS A 148 -15.00 2.91 2.25
CA LYS A 148 -15.47 4.27 2.47
C LYS A 148 -14.42 5.30 2.07
N TYR A 149 -13.18 5.09 2.48
CA TYR A 149 -12.06 5.96 2.10
C TYR A 149 -11.89 6.00 0.58
N CYS A 150 -11.84 4.86 -0.08
CA CYS A 150 -11.68 4.77 -1.53
C CYS A 150 -12.83 5.43 -2.29
N GLN A 151 -14.08 5.19 -1.88
CA GLN A 151 -15.25 5.83 -2.48
C GLN A 151 -15.17 7.35 -2.36
N THR A 152 -14.80 7.86 -1.19
CA THR A 152 -14.65 9.30 -0.95
C THR A 152 -13.63 9.94 -1.89
N VAL A 153 -12.45 9.33 -2.05
CA VAL A 153 -11.41 9.90 -2.94
C VAL A 153 -11.74 9.70 -4.42
N PHE A 154 -12.45 8.64 -4.79
CA PHE A 154 -12.94 8.45 -6.15
C PHE A 154 -13.97 9.51 -6.54
N ASP A 155 -14.98 9.72 -5.69
CA ASP A 155 -15.99 10.77 -5.89
C ASP A 155 -15.34 12.15 -6.05
N ARG A 156 -14.36 12.45 -5.21
CA ARG A 156 -13.70 13.76 -5.21
C ARG A 156 -12.82 13.99 -6.43
N TYR A 157 -12.08 12.97 -6.87
CA TYR A 157 -11.03 13.14 -7.88
C TYR A 157 -11.33 12.48 -9.22
N GLN A 158 -12.58 12.04 -9.47
CA GLN A 158 -13.00 11.33 -10.68
C GLN A 158 -12.62 12.00 -12.00
N ASP A 159 -12.58 13.34 -12.02
CA ASP A 159 -12.23 14.13 -13.18
C ASP A 159 -10.73 14.48 -13.26
N LYS A 160 -9.95 14.10 -12.25
CA LYS A 160 -8.53 14.47 -12.11
C LYS A 160 -7.58 13.28 -12.20
N VAL A 161 -7.99 12.11 -11.75
CA VAL A 161 -7.18 10.90 -11.67
C VAL A 161 -7.84 9.76 -12.42
N LYS A 162 -7.08 9.09 -13.26
CA LYS A 162 -7.54 7.96 -14.07
C LYS A 162 -6.95 6.63 -13.62
N PHE A 163 -5.71 6.64 -13.12
CA PHE A 163 -4.96 5.42 -12.79
C PHE A 163 -4.84 5.26 -11.28
N TRP A 164 -5.24 4.10 -10.76
CA TRP A 164 -5.29 3.80 -9.35
C TRP A 164 -4.65 2.47 -9.02
N LEU A 165 -3.95 2.40 -7.88
CA LEU A 165 -3.44 1.17 -7.27
C LEU A 165 -4.08 1.01 -5.91
N THR A 166 -4.57 -0.18 -5.56
CA THR A 166 -5.23 -0.39 -4.26
C THR A 166 -4.23 -0.38 -3.10
N PHE A 167 -3.25 -1.26 -3.17
CA PHE A 167 -2.19 -1.41 -2.16
C PHE A 167 -0.82 -1.34 -2.82
N ASN A 168 0.16 -0.75 -2.13
CA ASN A 168 1.55 -0.79 -2.54
C ASN A 168 2.19 -2.08 -2.05
N GLU A 169 2.88 -2.79 -2.95
CA GLU A 169 3.67 -3.98 -2.58
C GLU A 169 2.92 -4.96 -1.65
N ILE A 170 1.65 -5.23 -1.99
CA ILE A 170 0.75 -6.06 -1.15
C ILE A 170 1.37 -7.39 -0.74
N ASN A 171 2.26 -7.94 -1.56
CA ASN A 171 2.96 -9.19 -1.27
C ASN A 171 3.97 -9.08 -0.10
N CYS A 172 4.36 -7.86 0.32
CA CYS A 172 5.12 -7.67 1.57
C CYS A 172 4.36 -8.18 2.79
N GLY A 173 3.02 -8.19 2.75
CA GLY A 173 2.17 -8.77 3.78
C GLY A 173 2.40 -10.28 4.03
N THR A 174 3.10 -10.99 3.14
CA THR A 174 3.50 -12.38 3.36
C THR A 174 4.67 -12.55 4.36
N MET A 175 5.38 -11.47 4.68
CA MET A 175 6.57 -11.43 5.53
C MET A 175 6.29 -10.81 6.90
N ASP A 176 7.14 -11.10 7.90
CA ASP A 176 7.06 -10.46 9.22
C ASP A 176 7.16 -8.92 9.15
N MET A 177 8.01 -8.38 8.28
CA MET A 177 8.12 -6.93 8.07
C MET A 177 6.82 -6.29 7.56
N GLY A 178 6.05 -7.02 6.77
CA GLY A 178 4.76 -6.57 6.27
C GLY A 178 3.72 -6.33 7.38
N ALA A 179 3.94 -6.89 8.57
CA ALA A 179 3.10 -6.60 9.73
C ALA A 179 3.10 -5.10 10.10
N MET A 180 4.23 -4.42 9.95
CA MET A 180 4.31 -2.98 10.14
C MET A 180 3.88 -2.24 8.87
N MET A 181 4.49 -2.58 7.75
CA MET A 181 4.37 -1.82 6.51
C MET A 181 2.96 -1.95 5.90
N GLU A 182 2.49 -3.17 5.73
CA GLU A 182 1.31 -3.44 4.89
C GLU A 182 0.04 -3.71 5.70
N THR A 183 0.14 -4.51 6.76
CA THR A 183 -1.04 -5.05 7.43
C THR A 183 -1.37 -4.43 8.78
N GLY A 184 -0.47 -3.67 9.39
CA GLY A 184 -0.69 -3.05 10.71
C GLY A 184 -0.81 -4.03 11.87
N LEU A 185 -0.27 -5.25 11.76
CA LEU A 185 -0.30 -6.29 12.81
C LEU A 185 0.73 -6.01 13.92
N ILE A 186 0.68 -4.82 14.48
CA ILE A 186 1.67 -4.32 15.45
C ILE A 186 1.01 -3.69 16.71
N GLN A 187 -0.24 -4.01 17.01
CA GLN A 187 -0.93 -3.50 18.18
C GLN A 187 -0.11 -3.75 19.46
N GLY A 188 0.21 -2.66 20.18
CA GLY A 188 0.97 -2.71 21.44
C GLY A 188 2.45 -3.09 21.26
N PHE A 189 2.97 -3.16 20.05
CA PHE A 189 4.39 -3.44 19.81
C PHE A 189 5.21 -2.15 19.93
N GLU A 190 6.32 -2.24 20.66
CA GLU A 190 7.34 -1.21 20.77
C GLU A 190 8.72 -1.85 20.64
N GLY A 191 9.60 -1.26 19.83
CA GLY A 191 10.96 -1.75 19.66
C GLY A 191 11.43 -1.80 18.22
N PRO A 192 12.57 -2.47 17.94
CA PRO A 192 13.12 -2.58 16.61
C PRO A 192 12.14 -3.27 15.64
N ALA A 193 11.92 -2.69 14.46
CA ALA A 193 11.05 -3.28 13.45
C ALA A 193 11.47 -4.71 13.06
N SER A 194 12.78 -5.03 13.12
CA SER A 194 13.31 -6.38 12.88
C SER A 194 12.92 -7.41 13.94
N ALA A 195 12.41 -6.97 15.10
CA ALA A 195 11.95 -7.85 16.18
C ALA A 195 10.46 -8.23 16.06
N ILE A 196 9.72 -7.65 15.12
CA ILE A 196 8.33 -8.02 14.85
C ILE A 196 8.27 -9.49 14.45
N LYS A 197 7.35 -10.22 15.07
CA LYS A 197 7.06 -11.61 14.75
C LYS A 197 5.56 -11.82 14.59
N THR A 198 5.18 -12.45 13.51
CA THR A 198 3.80 -12.81 13.20
C THR A 198 3.73 -14.27 12.80
N THR A 199 2.57 -14.89 12.99
CA THR A 199 2.33 -16.23 12.44
C THR A 199 1.89 -16.15 10.98
N ALA A 200 2.08 -17.23 10.22
CA ALA A 200 1.53 -17.32 8.87
C ALA A 200 0.01 -17.13 8.88
N GLN A 201 -0.69 -17.72 9.86
CA GLN A 201 -2.14 -17.53 10.05
C GLN A 201 -2.54 -16.05 10.11
N GLN A 202 -1.83 -15.24 10.93
CA GLN A 202 -2.12 -13.81 11.05
C GLN A 202 -1.90 -13.06 9.74
N ARG A 203 -0.77 -13.29 9.07
CA ARG A 203 -0.43 -12.62 7.81
C ARG A 203 -1.41 -12.95 6.69
N TYR A 204 -1.69 -14.23 6.48
CA TYR A 204 -2.56 -14.66 5.38
C TYR A 204 -4.03 -14.31 5.62
N GLN A 205 -4.48 -14.26 6.89
CA GLN A 205 -5.82 -13.76 7.22
C GLN A 205 -5.93 -12.25 6.95
N ALA A 206 -4.93 -11.46 7.33
CA ALA A 206 -4.91 -10.03 7.05
C ALA A 206 -4.88 -9.76 5.52
N LEU A 207 -4.06 -10.50 4.78
CA LEU A 207 -4.05 -10.44 3.31
C LEU A 207 -5.39 -10.83 2.70
N HIS A 208 -6.09 -11.83 3.26
CA HIS A 208 -7.44 -12.18 2.80
C HIS A 208 -8.40 -10.99 2.92
N HIS A 209 -8.37 -10.27 4.03
CA HIS A 209 -9.19 -9.07 4.20
C HIS A 209 -8.82 -7.97 3.20
N GLN A 210 -7.53 -7.76 2.92
CA GLN A 210 -7.07 -6.82 1.90
C GLN A 210 -7.50 -7.23 0.48
N PHE A 211 -7.47 -8.53 0.15
CA PHE A 211 -7.96 -9.00 -1.15
C PHE A 211 -9.46 -8.77 -1.32
N VAL A 212 -10.25 -9.00 -0.29
CA VAL A 212 -11.70 -8.70 -0.31
C VAL A 212 -11.92 -7.20 -0.46
N ALA A 213 -11.21 -6.38 0.31
CA ALA A 213 -11.29 -4.92 0.21
C ALA A 213 -10.89 -4.42 -1.19
N SER A 214 -9.77 -4.91 -1.72
CA SER A 214 -9.32 -4.60 -3.09
C SER A 214 -10.38 -5.01 -4.12
N GLY A 215 -10.93 -6.20 -4.00
CA GLY A 215 -11.97 -6.71 -4.90
C GLY A 215 -13.21 -5.83 -4.93
N ARG A 216 -13.71 -5.43 -3.76
CA ARG A 216 -14.87 -4.54 -3.64
C ARG A 216 -14.61 -3.16 -4.22
N VAL A 217 -13.45 -2.57 -3.90
CA VAL A 217 -13.05 -1.25 -4.39
C VAL A 217 -12.88 -1.24 -5.91
N VAL A 218 -12.22 -2.26 -6.48
CA VAL A 218 -12.05 -2.38 -7.94
C VAL A 218 -13.38 -2.57 -8.66
N ARG A 219 -14.25 -3.44 -8.14
CA ARG A 219 -15.62 -3.61 -8.68
C ARG A 219 -16.38 -2.29 -8.65
N TYR A 220 -16.39 -1.61 -7.50
CA TYR A 220 -17.05 -0.31 -7.35
C TYR A 220 -16.52 0.71 -8.36
N ALA A 221 -15.20 0.79 -8.54
CA ALA A 221 -14.59 1.67 -9.51
C ALA A 221 -15.06 1.37 -10.94
N HIS A 222 -15.08 0.10 -11.36
CA HIS A 222 -15.53 -0.30 -12.69
C HIS A 222 -17.02 -0.03 -12.94
N GLU A 223 -17.86 -0.18 -11.91
CA GLU A 223 -19.31 0.06 -12.00
C GLU A 223 -19.66 1.55 -12.08
N HIS A 224 -18.92 2.42 -11.38
CA HIS A 224 -19.27 3.84 -11.23
C HIS A 224 -18.40 4.78 -12.07
N TYR A 225 -17.15 4.40 -12.36
CA TYR A 225 -16.17 5.22 -13.05
C TYR A 225 -15.50 4.44 -14.20
N PRO A 226 -16.18 4.26 -15.35
CA PRO A 226 -15.69 3.43 -16.46
C PRO A 226 -14.37 3.94 -17.09
N GLN A 227 -14.01 5.21 -16.82
CA GLN A 227 -12.73 5.80 -17.23
C GLN A 227 -11.55 5.36 -16.35
N PHE A 228 -11.80 4.83 -15.15
CA PHE A 228 -10.73 4.42 -14.24
C PHE A 228 -10.01 3.17 -14.74
N LYS A 229 -8.73 3.12 -14.41
CA LYS A 229 -7.87 1.95 -14.59
C LYS A 229 -7.30 1.57 -13.23
N MET A 230 -7.69 0.40 -12.78
CA MET A 230 -7.29 -0.15 -11.49
C MET A 230 -6.13 -1.12 -11.68
N GLY A 231 -5.11 -0.99 -10.86
CA GLY A 231 -3.92 -1.83 -10.96
C GLY A 231 -3.55 -2.48 -9.62
N ASN A 232 -2.69 -3.49 -9.74
CA ASN A 232 -2.01 -4.07 -8.60
C ASN A 232 -0.56 -3.59 -8.57
N MET A 233 0.08 -3.70 -7.41
CA MET A 233 1.47 -3.33 -7.21
C MET A 233 2.17 -4.34 -6.31
N ASP A 234 3.24 -4.96 -6.83
CA ASP A 234 4.06 -5.93 -6.13
C ASP A 234 5.51 -5.47 -5.94
N CYS A 235 6.09 -5.86 -4.82
CA CYS A 235 7.54 -5.91 -4.62
C CYS A 235 8.05 -7.17 -5.32
N PHE A 236 8.60 -7.03 -6.52
CA PHE A 236 9.05 -8.19 -7.29
C PHE A 236 10.49 -8.54 -6.97
N ILE A 237 10.67 -9.57 -6.15
CA ILE A 237 11.99 -10.09 -5.76
C ILE A 237 12.31 -11.29 -6.65
N LEU A 238 13.09 -11.03 -7.69
CA LEU A 238 13.49 -12.07 -8.63
C LEU A 238 14.49 -13.04 -7.97
N SER A 239 14.21 -14.33 -8.09
CA SER A 239 15.06 -15.39 -7.59
C SER A 239 15.48 -16.32 -8.72
N TYR A 240 16.75 -16.71 -8.73
CA TYR A 240 17.31 -17.69 -9.66
C TYR A 240 17.75 -18.94 -8.91
N ALA A 241 17.64 -20.09 -9.55
CA ALA A 241 18.18 -21.32 -9.00
C ALA A 241 19.70 -21.25 -8.89
N ALA A 242 20.27 -21.68 -7.75
CA ALA A 242 21.72 -21.67 -7.54
C ALA A 242 22.45 -22.59 -8.51
N THR A 243 21.81 -23.70 -8.89
CA THR A 243 22.31 -24.66 -9.89
C THR A 243 21.18 -25.17 -10.77
N CYS A 244 21.51 -25.96 -11.79
CA CYS A 244 20.53 -26.66 -12.61
C CYS A 244 19.98 -27.94 -11.96
N ASP A 245 20.31 -28.22 -10.70
CA ASP A 245 19.73 -29.35 -9.96
C ASP A 245 18.20 -29.16 -9.86
N PRO A 246 17.38 -30.18 -10.16
CA PRO A 246 15.93 -30.08 -10.07
C PRO A 246 15.44 -29.63 -8.69
N ALA A 247 16.14 -29.92 -7.60
CA ALA A 247 15.77 -29.47 -6.26
C ALA A 247 15.92 -27.96 -6.11
N ASP A 248 17.02 -27.37 -6.61
CA ASP A 248 17.24 -25.92 -6.59
C ASP A 248 16.22 -25.19 -7.44
N VAL A 249 15.95 -25.70 -8.66
CA VAL A 249 14.96 -25.13 -9.57
C VAL A 249 13.57 -25.17 -8.94
N PHE A 250 13.20 -26.29 -8.31
CA PHE A 250 11.90 -26.43 -7.66
C PHE A 250 11.76 -25.54 -6.42
N ALA A 251 12.80 -25.44 -5.59
CA ALA A 251 12.81 -24.53 -4.44
C ALA A 251 12.64 -23.07 -4.86
N THR A 252 13.34 -22.65 -5.93
CA THR A 252 13.18 -21.30 -6.50
C THR A 252 11.77 -21.07 -7.00
N GLN A 253 11.16 -22.02 -7.70
CA GLN A 253 9.78 -21.89 -8.13
C GLN A 253 8.81 -21.75 -6.96
N GLN A 254 9.00 -22.52 -5.88
CA GLN A 254 8.16 -22.40 -4.67
C GLN A 254 8.31 -21.02 -4.01
N GLN A 255 9.54 -20.50 -3.93
CA GLN A 255 9.81 -19.17 -3.42
C GLN A 255 9.14 -18.09 -4.29
N MET A 256 9.28 -18.16 -5.60
CA MET A 256 8.62 -17.24 -6.53
C MET A 256 7.09 -17.29 -6.39
N ASN A 257 6.52 -18.48 -6.22
CA ASN A 257 5.08 -18.65 -6.02
C ASN A 257 4.60 -17.96 -4.73
N SER A 258 5.29 -18.17 -3.61
CA SER A 258 4.86 -17.61 -2.32
C SER A 258 5.13 -16.10 -2.21
N MET A 259 6.25 -15.63 -2.78
CA MET A 259 6.71 -14.27 -2.63
C MET A 259 6.11 -13.32 -3.67
N ASN A 260 6.16 -13.70 -4.95
CA ASN A 260 5.79 -12.80 -6.04
C ASN A 260 4.40 -13.10 -6.61
N TRP A 261 4.00 -14.36 -6.73
CA TRP A 261 2.80 -14.71 -7.50
C TRP A 261 1.52 -14.88 -6.67
N TYR A 262 1.64 -15.15 -5.36
CA TYR A 262 0.46 -15.41 -4.53
C TYR A 262 -0.52 -14.24 -4.54
N CYS A 263 -0.05 -13.03 -4.25
CA CYS A 263 -0.90 -11.84 -4.18
C CYS A 263 -1.35 -11.37 -5.57
N SER A 264 -0.43 -11.33 -6.53
CA SER A 264 -0.76 -10.91 -7.90
C SER A 264 -1.73 -11.87 -8.58
N ASP A 265 -1.62 -13.19 -8.38
CA ASP A 265 -2.61 -14.14 -8.89
C ASP A 265 -4.01 -13.86 -8.36
N VAL A 266 -4.13 -13.50 -7.08
CA VAL A 266 -5.45 -13.16 -6.50
C VAL A 266 -6.02 -11.90 -7.13
N GLN A 267 -5.27 -10.81 -7.20
CA GLN A 267 -5.77 -9.52 -7.72
C GLN A 267 -5.97 -9.51 -9.24
N VAL A 268 -5.07 -10.16 -9.99
CA VAL A 268 -5.13 -10.17 -11.47
C VAL A 268 -6.11 -11.23 -12.00
N ARG A 269 -6.15 -12.41 -11.37
CA ARG A 269 -6.98 -13.53 -11.85
C ARG A 269 -8.31 -13.65 -11.12
N GLY A 270 -8.50 -12.91 -10.02
CA GLY A 270 -9.72 -12.94 -9.20
C GLY A 270 -9.92 -14.27 -8.46
N LYS A 271 -8.85 -14.96 -8.12
CA LYS A 271 -8.93 -16.26 -7.42
C LYS A 271 -7.61 -16.66 -6.81
N TYR A 272 -7.65 -17.40 -5.72
CA TYR A 272 -6.46 -18.01 -5.16
C TYR A 272 -5.78 -18.96 -6.15
N PRO A 273 -4.42 -18.96 -6.20
CA PRO A 273 -3.68 -19.87 -7.07
C PRO A 273 -3.87 -21.33 -6.67
N PHE A 274 -3.67 -22.24 -7.63
CA PHE A 274 -3.90 -23.68 -7.41
C PHE A 274 -3.07 -24.28 -6.27
N TYR A 275 -1.91 -23.69 -5.99
CA TYR A 275 -1.00 -24.15 -4.93
C TYR A 275 -1.37 -23.60 -3.54
N ALA A 276 -2.29 -22.64 -3.43
CA ALA A 276 -2.60 -21.96 -2.18
C ALA A 276 -3.06 -22.92 -1.08
N LYS A 277 -3.96 -23.85 -1.40
CA LYS A 277 -4.48 -24.83 -0.41
C LYS A 277 -3.37 -25.70 0.20
N ARG A 278 -2.43 -26.14 -0.62
CA ARG A 278 -1.27 -26.91 -0.15
C ARG A 278 -0.38 -26.04 0.72
N PHE A 279 -0.08 -24.83 0.26
CA PHE A 279 0.73 -23.87 0.99
C PHE A 279 0.11 -23.54 2.37
N TRP A 280 -1.21 -23.32 2.45
CA TRP A 280 -1.90 -23.10 3.72
C TRP A 280 -1.77 -24.29 4.67
N ALA A 281 -1.99 -25.51 4.17
CA ALA A 281 -1.87 -26.72 4.98
C ALA A 281 -0.44 -26.96 5.50
N GLU A 282 0.59 -26.62 4.71
CA GLU A 282 1.99 -26.74 5.08
C GLU A 282 2.45 -25.67 6.10
N ASN A 283 1.68 -24.58 6.26
CA ASN A 283 1.99 -23.47 7.14
C ASN A 283 0.94 -23.24 8.26
N ASP A 284 0.09 -24.22 8.51
CA ASP A 284 -0.97 -24.17 9.52
C ASP A 284 -1.88 -22.94 9.37
N VAL A 285 -2.28 -22.62 8.13
CA VAL A 285 -3.17 -21.51 7.78
C VAL A 285 -4.57 -22.04 7.49
N GLU A 286 -5.56 -21.55 8.24
CA GLU A 286 -6.98 -21.76 8.00
C GLU A 286 -7.69 -20.40 7.87
N LEU A 287 -7.99 -19.98 6.64
CA LEU A 287 -8.61 -18.69 6.39
C LEU A 287 -10.09 -18.70 6.80
N ALA A 288 -10.45 -17.79 7.69
CA ALA A 288 -11.83 -17.44 7.96
C ALA A 288 -12.36 -16.59 6.81
N MET A 289 -13.24 -17.17 6.01
CA MET A 289 -13.90 -16.52 4.88
C MET A 289 -15.39 -16.40 5.15
N GLU A 290 -15.99 -15.31 4.72
CA GLU A 290 -17.43 -15.12 4.75
C GLU A 290 -18.05 -15.40 3.37
N ASP A 291 -19.39 -15.65 3.38
CA ASP A 291 -20.14 -15.81 2.14
C ASP A 291 -20.01 -14.54 1.27
N GLY A 292 -19.57 -14.72 0.03
CA GLY A 292 -19.36 -13.63 -0.92
C GLY A 292 -17.92 -13.18 -1.09
N ASP A 293 -17.00 -13.47 -0.17
CA ASP A 293 -15.59 -13.02 -0.25
C ASP A 293 -14.91 -13.43 -1.56
N LEU A 294 -15.07 -14.70 -1.93
CA LEU A 294 -14.48 -15.19 -3.18
C LEU A 294 -15.12 -14.58 -4.42
N GLN A 295 -16.40 -14.18 -4.33
CA GLN A 295 -17.07 -13.48 -5.43
C GLN A 295 -16.59 -12.05 -5.52
N ASP A 296 -16.43 -11.33 -4.39
CA ASP A 296 -15.87 -9.99 -4.36
C ASP A 296 -14.47 -9.95 -4.99
N ILE A 297 -13.62 -10.92 -4.65
CA ILE A 297 -12.29 -11.09 -5.27
C ILE A 297 -12.41 -11.37 -6.78
N ALA A 298 -13.34 -12.23 -7.18
CA ALA A 298 -13.51 -12.61 -8.59
C ALA A 298 -14.03 -11.47 -9.48
N ASP A 299 -14.88 -10.61 -8.94
CA ASP A 299 -15.48 -9.48 -9.65
C ASP A 299 -14.53 -8.27 -9.70
N GLY A 300 -13.62 -8.15 -8.73
CA GLY A 300 -12.70 -7.04 -8.59
C GLY A 300 -11.30 -7.27 -9.20
N LYS A 301 -11.22 -7.87 -10.39
CA LYS A 301 -9.94 -8.04 -11.10
C LYS A 301 -9.41 -6.71 -11.60
N VAL A 302 -8.11 -6.51 -11.40
CA VAL A 302 -7.43 -5.29 -11.85
C VAL A 302 -7.22 -5.26 -13.38
N ASP A 303 -7.08 -4.04 -13.94
CA ASP A 303 -6.87 -3.79 -15.38
C ASP A 303 -5.40 -3.94 -15.79
N PHE A 304 -4.46 -3.68 -14.89
CA PHE A 304 -3.02 -3.70 -15.18
C PHE A 304 -2.20 -4.16 -13.98
N TYR A 305 -1.02 -4.65 -14.27
CA TYR A 305 -0.03 -5.13 -13.31
C TYR A 305 1.15 -4.16 -13.24
N THR A 306 1.62 -3.86 -12.04
CA THR A 306 2.85 -3.11 -11.81
C THR A 306 3.74 -3.79 -10.77
N CYS A 307 5.03 -3.54 -10.85
CA CYS A 307 5.96 -4.03 -9.83
C CYS A 307 7.13 -3.06 -9.65
N LEU A 308 7.74 -3.12 -8.46
CA LEU A 308 9.08 -2.63 -8.22
C LEU A 308 10.04 -3.81 -8.36
N LEU A 309 10.97 -3.72 -9.31
CA LEU A 309 11.93 -4.79 -9.60
C LEU A 309 13.26 -4.46 -8.92
N TYR A 310 13.62 -5.25 -7.90
CA TYR A 310 14.75 -4.93 -7.02
C TYR A 310 16.07 -5.62 -7.39
N THR A 311 16.05 -6.63 -8.25
CA THR A 311 17.21 -7.50 -8.47
C THR A 311 17.50 -7.77 -9.95
N SER A 312 17.23 -6.81 -10.82
CA SER A 312 17.47 -6.96 -12.25
C SER A 312 18.34 -5.82 -12.78
N ASP A 313 19.19 -6.13 -13.74
CA ASP A 313 19.96 -5.17 -14.54
C ASP A 313 19.12 -4.58 -15.68
N ALA A 314 17.79 -4.71 -15.61
CA ALA A 314 16.88 -4.27 -16.68
C ALA A 314 16.99 -2.78 -17.03
N ALA A 315 17.69 -1.98 -16.23
CA ALA A 315 18.01 -0.60 -16.54
C ALA A 315 19.26 -0.46 -17.45
N ASP A 316 20.06 -1.53 -17.59
CA ASP A 316 21.29 -1.55 -18.39
C ASP A 316 21.08 -2.17 -19.79
N ASP A 317 19.91 -2.77 -20.03
CA ASP A 317 19.46 -3.29 -21.33
C ASP A 317 18.59 -2.21 -22.03
#